data_d23567402c41c51502699ee60f513bb7
#
_entry.id   d23567402c41c51502699ee60f513bb7
#
_cell.length_a   1.000
_cell.length_b   1.000
_cell.length_c   1.000
_cell.angle_alpha   90.00
_cell.angle_beta   90.00
_cell.angle_gamma   90.00
#
_symmetry.space_group_name_H-M   'P 1'
#
loop_
_entity.id
_entity.type
_entity.pdbx_description
1 polymer ?
#
loop_
_entity_poly.entity_id
_entity_poly.type
_entity_poly.pdbx_seq_one_letter_code
_entity_poly.pdbx_strand_id
1 'polypeptide(L)'
;MLRVEGALARSQATDGVIPATSANEIAAVCTLTHPNAEQLLSNGWEAGTPVLPLLDYVRSQLSPQGLPHLHYLATTQDIVDTAMMLHMQQVFSVLESLAGNAAASLTGMSRYGDLPIMTRTFLQPAEPSTFNLRLTHWLSPLLDAMEAMREARFPLQFGGAVGDRFGQRWSLTLANELFLHPRFIPWHTDRQPVVDLVEIIGRLVRWAAKVAGDLVFLAQSGEATMRAGGSTAMANKRNPTDAIRALAAADAFHGVASIITASRPHELERAAGSWHAEWFAIPLIAQTASATLDAVGRALESLTIHSADVVVPPGRAEAASLLASATLDRSRDILGALHPWTMEDNSVQGNIT
;
A
#
# COMPACT_ATOMS: atom_id res chain seq x y z
N MET A 1 5.91 16.75 2.15
CA MET A 1 6.59 17.66 3.10
C MET A 1 5.99 19.06 3.09
N LEU A 2 5.91 19.82 1.99
CA LEU A 2 5.29 21.15 1.97
C LEU A 2 3.87 21.18 2.55
N ARG A 3 3.02 20.20 2.18
CA ARG A 3 1.68 20.05 2.75
C ARG A 3 1.71 19.91 4.28
N VAL A 4 2.70 19.18 4.82
CA VAL A 4 2.85 19.01 6.27
C VAL A 4 3.24 20.31 6.96
N GLU A 5 4.20 21.05 6.41
CA GLU A 5 4.63 22.35 6.95
C GLU A 5 3.49 23.39 6.96
N GLY A 6 2.73 23.46 5.85
CA GLY A 6 1.58 24.37 5.77
C GLY A 6 0.47 24.00 6.77
N ALA A 7 0.16 22.71 6.90
CA ALA A 7 -0.82 22.22 7.86
C ALA A 7 -0.35 22.44 9.32
N LEU A 8 0.94 22.20 9.59
CA LEU A 8 1.55 22.46 10.90
C LEU A 8 1.35 23.93 11.33
N ALA A 9 1.68 24.86 10.45
CA ALA A 9 1.53 26.28 10.72
C ALA A 9 0.07 26.67 11.02
N ARG A 10 -0.89 26.19 10.22
CA ARG A 10 -2.32 26.44 10.44
C ARG A 10 -2.81 25.84 11.76
N SER A 11 -2.43 24.61 12.05
CA SER A 11 -2.82 23.93 13.29
C SER A 11 -2.29 24.64 14.53
N GLN A 12 -1.05 25.11 14.50
CA GLN A 12 -0.45 25.88 15.58
C GLN A 12 -1.12 27.25 15.76
N ALA A 13 -1.53 27.91 14.68
CA ALA A 13 -2.25 29.16 14.76
C ALA A 13 -3.67 28.99 15.32
N THR A 14 -4.35 27.90 15.03
CA THR A 14 -5.68 27.59 15.58
C THR A 14 -5.65 27.53 17.10
N ASP A 15 -4.58 27.04 17.69
CA ASP A 15 -4.38 26.98 19.15
C ASP A 15 -3.60 28.19 19.71
N GLY A 16 -3.36 29.22 18.90
CA GLY A 16 -2.70 30.46 19.33
C GLY A 16 -1.19 30.33 19.62
N VAL A 17 -0.56 29.23 19.13
CA VAL A 17 0.88 28.96 19.34
C VAL A 17 1.75 29.87 18.48
N ILE A 18 1.30 30.18 17.25
CA ILE A 18 1.90 31.17 16.36
C ILE A 18 0.85 32.14 15.84
N PRO A 19 1.26 33.37 15.37
CA PRO A 19 0.32 34.29 14.78
C PRO A 19 -0.38 33.76 13.52
N ALA A 20 -1.68 34.00 13.42
CA ALA A 20 -2.47 33.56 12.25
C ALA A 20 -1.95 34.18 10.93
N THR A 21 -1.43 35.39 10.95
CA THR A 21 -0.82 36.05 9.78
C THR A 21 0.40 35.29 9.27
N SER A 22 1.29 34.84 10.17
CA SER A 22 2.46 34.04 9.83
C SER A 22 2.06 32.65 9.31
N ALA A 23 1.06 32.02 9.94
CA ALA A 23 0.55 30.73 9.50
C ALA A 23 -0.05 30.78 8.09
N ASN A 24 -0.84 31.81 7.80
CA ASN A 24 -1.43 32.00 6.47
C ASN A 24 -0.36 32.24 5.40
N GLU A 25 0.67 33.03 5.72
CA GLU A 25 1.80 33.24 4.81
C GLU A 25 2.56 31.94 4.54
N ILE A 26 2.94 31.18 5.58
CA ILE A 26 3.64 29.90 5.46
C ILE A 26 2.79 28.91 4.63
N ALA A 27 1.51 28.79 4.94
CA ALA A 27 0.62 27.89 4.23
C ALA A 27 0.46 28.27 2.75
N ALA A 28 0.36 29.57 2.44
CA ALA A 28 0.29 30.07 1.07
C ALA A 28 1.59 29.75 0.30
N VAL A 29 2.75 30.03 0.88
CA VAL A 29 4.04 29.69 0.29
C VAL A 29 4.13 28.18 0.05
N CYS A 30 3.82 27.34 1.04
CA CYS A 30 3.87 25.87 0.91
C CYS A 30 2.90 25.32 -0.16
N THR A 31 1.81 26.01 -0.47
CA THR A 31 0.82 25.60 -1.48
C THR A 31 1.22 26.06 -2.88
N LEU A 32 1.75 27.26 -3.02
CA LEU A 32 2.01 27.91 -4.31
C LEU A 32 3.41 27.62 -4.86
N THR A 33 4.32 27.08 -4.05
CA THR A 33 5.70 26.85 -4.47
C THR A 33 5.89 25.45 -5.08
N HIS A 34 6.66 25.40 -6.16
CA HIS A 34 7.05 24.17 -6.84
C HIS A 34 8.58 24.12 -6.99
N PRO A 35 9.30 23.76 -5.91
CA PRO A 35 10.75 23.69 -5.98
C PRO A 35 11.22 22.58 -6.94
N ASN A 36 12.38 22.77 -7.55
CA ASN A 36 13.00 21.75 -8.39
C ASN A 36 13.39 20.53 -7.55
N ALA A 37 12.75 19.38 -7.82
CA ALA A 37 12.94 18.17 -7.06
C ALA A 37 14.37 17.60 -7.15
N GLU A 38 15.02 17.66 -8.31
CA GLU A 38 16.40 17.18 -8.49
C GLU A 38 17.38 17.99 -7.67
N GLN A 39 17.22 19.32 -7.67
CA GLN A 39 18.09 20.20 -6.89
C GLN A 39 17.85 20.02 -5.39
N LEU A 40 16.61 19.85 -4.94
CA LEU A 40 16.31 19.53 -3.54
C LEU A 40 16.90 18.19 -3.11
N LEU A 41 16.85 17.17 -3.96
CA LEU A 41 17.45 15.86 -3.67
C LEU A 41 18.98 15.93 -3.57
N SER A 42 19.62 16.63 -4.52
CA SER A 42 21.07 16.83 -4.50
C SER A 42 21.51 17.57 -3.23
N ASN A 43 20.87 18.70 -2.93
CA ASN A 43 21.19 19.50 -1.73
C ASN A 43 20.83 18.73 -0.44
N GLY A 44 19.77 17.91 -0.46
CA GLY A 44 19.37 17.07 0.65
C GLY A 44 20.36 15.96 0.95
N TRP A 45 21.00 15.43 -0.06
CA TRP A 45 22.06 14.45 0.10
C TRP A 45 23.28 15.04 0.83
N GLU A 46 23.71 16.23 0.44
CA GLU A 46 24.80 16.96 1.09
C GLU A 46 24.45 17.38 2.52
N ALA A 47 23.20 17.80 2.75
CA ALA A 47 22.69 18.21 4.06
C ALA A 47 22.36 17.02 5.00
N GLY A 48 22.38 15.78 4.51
CA GLY A 48 21.97 14.57 5.22
C GLY A 48 20.47 14.48 5.50
N THR A 49 19.64 15.36 4.92
CA THR A 49 18.18 15.38 5.07
C THR A 49 17.49 16.18 3.97
N PRO A 50 16.36 15.72 3.45
CA PRO A 50 15.61 16.48 2.43
C PRO A 50 14.90 17.71 2.99
N VAL A 51 14.74 17.83 4.31
CA VAL A 51 13.96 18.91 4.94
C VAL A 51 14.73 20.22 4.99
N LEU A 52 16.05 20.20 5.24
CA LEU A 52 16.83 21.44 5.32
C LEU A 52 16.78 22.27 4.02
N PRO A 53 17.11 21.73 2.83
CA PRO A 53 17.01 22.51 1.60
C PRO A 53 15.57 22.91 1.26
N LEU A 54 14.57 22.11 1.65
CA LEU A 54 13.17 22.48 1.50
C LEU A 54 12.81 23.69 2.36
N LEU A 55 13.25 23.71 3.62
CA LEU A 55 13.00 24.84 4.52
C LEU A 55 13.75 26.10 4.04
N ASP A 56 14.97 25.96 3.53
CA ASP A 56 15.72 27.11 2.99
C ASP A 56 15.00 27.71 1.78
N TYR A 57 14.45 26.85 0.93
CA TYR A 57 13.63 27.31 -0.19
C TYR A 57 12.38 28.05 0.30
N VAL A 58 11.63 27.51 1.26
CA VAL A 58 10.44 28.16 1.82
C VAL A 58 10.83 29.48 2.53
N ARG A 59 11.91 29.48 3.32
CA ARG A 59 12.43 30.69 3.99
C ARG A 59 12.70 31.83 3.02
N SER A 60 13.23 31.52 1.84
CA SER A 60 13.52 32.53 0.82
C SER A 60 12.29 33.26 0.27
N GLN A 61 11.09 32.71 0.51
CA GLN A 61 9.81 33.25 0.06
C GLN A 61 9.02 33.94 1.18
N LEU A 62 9.46 33.82 2.43
CA LEU A 62 8.75 34.34 3.58
C LEU A 62 9.21 35.76 3.95
N SER A 63 8.28 36.54 4.48
CA SER A 63 8.58 37.84 5.11
C SER A 63 9.36 37.65 6.43
N PRO A 64 10.03 38.69 6.94
CA PRO A 64 10.69 38.65 8.24
C PRO A 64 9.75 38.25 9.40
N GLN A 65 8.45 38.48 9.28
CA GLN A 65 7.44 38.11 10.26
C GLN A 65 7.08 36.62 10.21
N GLY A 66 7.10 35.99 9.04
CA GLY A 66 6.83 34.56 8.86
C GLY A 66 8.00 33.65 9.27
N LEU A 67 9.24 34.12 9.05
CA LEU A 67 10.46 33.36 9.26
C LEU A 67 10.58 32.63 10.62
N PRO A 68 10.32 33.27 11.77
CA PRO A 68 10.46 32.65 13.10
C PRO A 68 9.47 31.50 13.34
N HIS A 69 8.41 31.42 12.56
CA HIS A 69 7.29 30.53 12.76
C HIS A 69 7.28 29.33 11.81
N LEU A 70 8.16 29.31 10.80
CA LEU A 70 8.33 28.16 9.92
C LEU A 70 8.98 27.00 10.69
N HIS A 71 8.44 25.79 10.55
CA HIS A 71 8.96 24.58 11.20
C HIS A 71 8.98 24.68 12.74
N TYR A 72 8.10 25.48 13.31
CA TYR A 72 8.12 25.80 14.73
C TYR A 72 7.84 24.57 15.59
N LEU A 73 8.72 24.31 16.56
CA LEU A 73 8.70 23.13 17.45
C LEU A 73 8.84 21.76 16.77
N ALA A 74 8.96 21.70 15.47
CA ALA A 74 9.11 20.45 14.71
C ALA A 74 10.58 20.00 14.60
N THR A 75 10.76 18.78 14.18
CA THR A 75 12.04 18.23 13.75
C THR A 75 11.92 17.61 12.36
N THR A 76 13.03 17.40 11.69
CA THR A 76 13.11 16.73 10.38
C THR A 76 12.25 15.47 10.33
N GLN A 77 12.32 14.61 11.36
CA GLN A 77 11.61 13.33 11.36
C GLN A 77 10.10 13.50 11.44
N ASP A 78 9.61 14.52 12.15
CA ASP A 78 8.18 14.82 12.18
C ASP A 78 7.63 15.08 10.78
N ILE A 79 8.37 15.81 9.97
CA ILE A 79 7.96 16.19 8.60
C ILE A 79 8.09 15.02 7.64
N VAL A 80 9.21 14.29 7.71
CA VAL A 80 9.46 13.16 6.80
C VAL A 80 8.50 12.01 7.07
N ASP A 81 8.36 11.59 8.34
CA ASP A 81 7.50 10.45 8.69
C ASP A 81 6.01 10.77 8.46
N THR A 82 5.56 11.99 8.77
CA THR A 82 4.20 12.41 8.47
C THR A 82 3.95 12.47 6.96
N ALA A 83 4.89 12.99 6.18
CA ALA A 83 4.79 13.00 4.72
C ALA A 83 4.80 11.57 4.14
N MET A 84 5.57 10.66 4.73
CA MET A 84 5.58 9.24 4.38
C MET A 84 4.20 8.61 4.63
N MET A 85 3.55 8.88 5.76
CA MET A 85 2.20 8.38 6.04
C MET A 85 1.17 8.89 5.03
N LEU A 86 1.24 10.15 4.62
CA LEU A 86 0.40 10.69 3.53
C LEU A 86 0.66 9.98 2.19
N HIS A 87 1.92 9.67 1.91
CA HIS A 87 2.28 8.91 0.71
C HIS A 87 1.77 7.47 0.78
N MET A 88 1.90 6.82 1.94
CA MET A 88 1.38 5.46 2.14
C MET A 88 -0.15 5.38 1.97
N GLN A 89 -0.92 6.40 2.37
CA GLN A 89 -2.35 6.47 2.07
C GLN A 89 -2.61 6.43 0.56
N GLN A 90 -1.83 7.18 -0.24
CA GLN A 90 -1.96 7.15 -1.70
C GLN A 90 -1.58 5.79 -2.29
N VAL A 91 -0.51 5.16 -1.77
CA VAL A 91 -0.11 3.81 -2.17
C VAL A 91 -1.23 2.80 -1.88
N PHE A 92 -1.83 2.86 -0.69
CA PHE A 92 -2.95 1.99 -0.32
C PHE A 92 -4.15 2.17 -1.26
N SER A 93 -4.51 3.41 -1.61
CA SER A 93 -5.57 3.68 -2.59
C SER A 93 -5.31 3.02 -3.95
N VAL A 94 -4.07 3.12 -4.46
CA VAL A 94 -3.69 2.47 -5.72
C VAL A 94 -3.76 0.95 -5.60
N LEU A 95 -3.22 0.38 -4.51
CA LEU A 95 -3.22 -1.07 -4.30
C LEU A 95 -4.64 -1.62 -4.09
N GLU A 96 -5.53 -0.88 -3.41
CA GLU A 96 -6.93 -1.25 -3.26
C GLU A 96 -7.65 -1.28 -4.61
N SER A 97 -7.41 -0.30 -5.48
CA SER A 97 -7.95 -0.28 -6.84
C SER A 97 -7.48 -1.50 -7.65
N LEU A 98 -6.19 -1.82 -7.61
CA LEU A 98 -5.63 -2.98 -8.31
C LEU A 98 -6.19 -4.30 -7.75
N ALA A 99 -6.29 -4.42 -6.43
CA ALA A 99 -6.88 -5.58 -5.76
C ALA A 99 -8.38 -5.73 -6.10
N GLY A 100 -9.12 -4.62 -6.14
CA GLY A 100 -10.52 -4.59 -6.54
C GLY A 100 -10.73 -5.07 -7.98
N ASN A 101 -9.89 -4.63 -8.91
CA ASN A 101 -9.91 -5.11 -10.30
C ASN A 101 -9.64 -6.62 -10.39
N ALA A 102 -8.68 -7.12 -9.63
CA ALA A 102 -8.39 -8.55 -9.58
C ALA A 102 -9.56 -9.35 -8.97
N ALA A 103 -10.18 -8.85 -7.90
CA ALA A 103 -11.36 -9.44 -7.27
C ALA A 103 -12.56 -9.46 -8.22
N ALA A 104 -12.79 -8.39 -8.98
CA ALA A 104 -13.83 -8.31 -10.00
C ALA A 104 -13.59 -9.33 -11.13
N SER A 105 -12.35 -9.46 -11.59
CA SER A 105 -11.97 -10.46 -12.59
C SER A 105 -12.24 -11.88 -12.10
N LEU A 106 -11.85 -12.21 -10.86
CA LEU A 106 -12.12 -13.51 -10.24
C LEU A 106 -13.63 -13.74 -10.06
N THR A 107 -14.38 -12.74 -9.60
CA THR A 107 -15.84 -12.84 -9.46
C THR A 107 -16.49 -13.14 -10.82
N GLY A 108 -16.03 -12.50 -11.89
CA GLY A 108 -16.48 -12.77 -13.26
C GLY A 108 -16.17 -14.18 -13.76
N MET A 109 -15.21 -14.88 -13.14
CA MET A 109 -14.88 -16.27 -13.45
C MET A 109 -15.87 -17.28 -12.86
N SER A 110 -16.85 -16.86 -12.06
CA SER A 110 -17.95 -17.71 -11.63
C SER A 110 -18.67 -18.42 -12.80
N ARG A 111 -18.61 -17.86 -14.03
CA ARG A 111 -19.09 -18.50 -15.25
C ARG A 111 -18.41 -19.84 -15.57
N TYR A 112 -17.23 -20.09 -15.02
CA TYR A 112 -16.53 -21.38 -15.13
C TYR A 112 -16.80 -22.28 -13.91
N GLY A 113 -17.62 -21.85 -12.95
CA GLY A 113 -17.74 -22.45 -11.63
C GLY A 113 -17.92 -23.98 -11.63
N ASP A 114 -18.82 -24.48 -12.45
CA ASP A 114 -19.14 -25.92 -12.52
C ASP A 114 -18.21 -26.70 -13.46
N LEU A 115 -17.23 -26.04 -14.09
CA LEU A 115 -16.31 -26.70 -15.00
C LEU A 115 -15.50 -27.75 -14.25
N PRO A 116 -15.49 -29.03 -14.71
CA PRO A 116 -14.67 -30.09 -14.11
C PRO A 116 -13.18 -29.73 -14.17
N ILE A 117 -12.49 -29.89 -13.06
CA ILE A 117 -11.05 -29.74 -12.95
C ILE A 117 -10.44 -30.93 -12.20
N MET A 118 -9.18 -31.23 -12.51
CA MET A 118 -8.37 -32.10 -11.66
C MET A 118 -7.67 -31.23 -10.58
N THR A 119 -7.95 -31.50 -9.32
CA THR A 119 -7.19 -30.84 -8.22
C THR A 119 -5.78 -31.42 -8.15
N ARG A 120 -4.87 -30.69 -7.53
CA ARG A 120 -3.47 -31.11 -7.41
C ARG A 120 -2.96 -30.88 -5.99
N THR A 121 -2.25 -31.88 -5.49
CA THR A 121 -1.46 -31.79 -4.26
C THR A 121 -0.01 -32.09 -4.60
N PHE A 122 0.93 -31.34 -4.07
CA PHE A 122 2.34 -31.44 -4.46
C PHE A 122 2.56 -31.46 -5.99
N LEU A 123 1.75 -30.65 -6.69
CA LEU A 123 1.69 -30.53 -8.16
C LEU A 123 1.25 -31.81 -8.89
N GLN A 124 0.96 -32.89 -8.21
CA GLN A 124 0.46 -34.16 -8.80
C GLN A 124 -1.07 -34.16 -8.82
N PRO A 125 -1.68 -34.78 -9.84
CA PRO A 125 -3.12 -35.01 -9.88
C PRO A 125 -3.59 -35.70 -8.60
N ALA A 126 -4.67 -35.19 -8.01
CA ALA A 126 -5.24 -35.73 -6.79
C ALA A 126 -6.68 -36.21 -7.04
N GLU A 127 -7.64 -35.28 -6.90
CA GLU A 127 -9.04 -35.67 -6.97
C GLU A 127 -9.85 -34.73 -7.88
N PRO A 128 -10.86 -35.26 -8.61
CA PRO A 128 -11.77 -34.42 -9.39
C PRO A 128 -12.57 -33.45 -8.51
N SER A 129 -12.74 -32.22 -8.98
CA SER A 129 -13.60 -31.19 -8.38
C SER A 129 -14.13 -30.24 -9.47
N THR A 130 -14.79 -29.17 -9.08
CA THR A 130 -15.17 -28.09 -10.00
C THR A 130 -14.28 -26.87 -9.81
N PHE A 131 -14.26 -25.97 -10.80
CA PHE A 131 -13.48 -24.73 -10.73
C PHE A 131 -13.90 -23.84 -9.56
N ASN A 132 -15.14 -23.99 -9.06
CA ASN A 132 -15.62 -23.30 -7.85
C ASN A 132 -14.66 -23.46 -6.68
N LEU A 133 -14.06 -24.62 -6.46
CA LEU A 133 -13.08 -24.84 -5.39
C LEU A 133 -11.83 -23.96 -5.59
N ARG A 134 -11.28 -23.96 -6.80
CA ARG A 134 -10.07 -23.18 -7.12
C ARG A 134 -10.35 -21.68 -7.03
N LEU A 135 -11.51 -21.23 -7.54
CA LEU A 135 -11.96 -19.85 -7.46
C LEU A 135 -12.04 -19.38 -6.01
N THR A 136 -12.63 -20.18 -5.13
CA THR A 136 -12.71 -19.87 -3.70
C THR A 136 -11.32 -19.72 -3.09
N HIS A 137 -10.39 -20.62 -3.39
CA HIS A 137 -9.02 -20.56 -2.88
C HIS A 137 -8.20 -19.34 -3.39
N TRP A 138 -8.58 -18.79 -4.54
CA TRP A 138 -7.97 -17.56 -5.06
C TRP A 138 -8.65 -16.29 -4.52
N LEU A 139 -9.97 -16.28 -4.46
CA LEU A 139 -10.73 -15.09 -4.11
C LEU A 139 -10.74 -14.81 -2.59
N SER A 140 -11.00 -15.82 -1.75
CA SER A 140 -11.15 -15.59 -0.31
C SER A 140 -9.92 -14.94 0.35
N PRO A 141 -8.66 -15.38 0.11
CA PRO A 141 -7.50 -14.70 0.72
C PRO A 141 -7.26 -13.27 0.20
N LEU A 142 -7.72 -12.96 -1.02
CA LEU A 142 -7.70 -11.59 -1.53
C LEU A 142 -8.66 -10.70 -0.73
N LEU A 143 -9.87 -11.18 -0.48
CA LEU A 143 -10.87 -10.46 0.31
C LEU A 143 -10.38 -10.20 1.74
N ASP A 144 -9.72 -11.19 2.37
CA ASP A 144 -9.10 -11.03 3.70
C ASP A 144 -8.01 -9.94 3.69
N ALA A 145 -7.20 -9.90 2.63
CA ALA A 145 -6.16 -8.87 2.48
C ALA A 145 -6.76 -7.47 2.24
N MET A 146 -7.85 -7.36 1.47
CA MET A 146 -8.54 -6.10 1.22
C MET A 146 -9.21 -5.56 2.49
N GLU A 147 -9.80 -6.42 3.31
CA GLU A 147 -10.36 -6.01 4.62
C GLU A 147 -9.24 -5.49 5.53
N ALA A 148 -8.11 -6.18 5.61
CA ALA A 148 -6.96 -5.71 6.39
C ALA A 148 -6.44 -4.34 5.91
N MET A 149 -6.50 -4.05 4.60
CA MET A 149 -6.16 -2.73 4.08
C MET A 149 -7.10 -1.64 4.58
N ARG A 150 -8.40 -1.91 4.65
CA ARG A 150 -9.41 -0.94 5.14
C ARG A 150 -9.26 -0.63 6.63
N GLU A 151 -8.73 -1.56 7.40
CA GLU A 151 -8.44 -1.38 8.82
C GLU A 151 -7.10 -0.68 9.07
N ALA A 152 -6.31 -0.42 8.02
CA ALA A 152 -4.99 0.20 8.13
C ALA A 152 -5.08 1.61 8.74
N ARG A 153 -4.13 1.93 9.61
CA ARG A 153 -4.04 3.22 10.28
C ARG A 153 -2.75 3.91 9.90
N PHE A 154 -2.87 5.19 9.59
CA PHE A 154 -1.76 6.06 9.18
C PHE A 154 -1.54 7.11 10.26
N PRO A 155 -0.66 6.87 11.24
CA PRO A 155 -0.52 7.78 12.37
C PRO A 155 0.27 9.04 12.01
N LEU A 156 -0.15 10.17 12.58
CA LEU A 156 0.65 11.38 12.61
C LEU A 156 1.94 11.14 13.39
N GLN A 157 3.07 11.62 12.88
CA GLN A 157 4.31 11.74 13.65
C GLN A 157 4.52 13.20 14.05
N PHE A 158 4.58 13.43 15.36
CA PHE A 158 5.02 14.70 15.89
C PHE A 158 5.62 14.50 17.30
N GLY A 159 6.87 14.91 17.49
CA GLY A 159 7.58 14.75 18.76
C GLY A 159 8.63 15.82 19.01
N GLY A 160 8.94 16.68 18.05
CA GLY A 160 10.00 17.66 18.16
C GLY A 160 11.39 17.03 18.21
N ALA A 161 12.37 17.79 18.69
CA ALA A 161 13.78 17.43 18.57
C ALA A 161 14.16 16.10 19.22
N VAL A 162 13.57 15.76 20.38
CA VAL A 162 13.92 14.57 21.18
C VAL A 162 12.71 13.71 21.55
N GLY A 163 11.55 13.95 20.95
CA GLY A 163 10.35 13.16 21.23
C GLY A 163 9.59 13.59 22.50
N ASP A 164 9.89 14.75 23.07
CA ASP A 164 9.25 15.28 24.28
C ASP A 164 8.06 16.22 24.01
N ARG A 165 7.74 16.46 22.74
CA ARG A 165 6.62 17.32 22.30
C ARG A 165 5.37 16.50 22.02
N PHE A 166 4.82 15.86 23.07
CA PHE A 166 3.61 15.05 22.98
C PHE A 166 2.41 15.74 23.65
N GLY A 167 1.20 15.27 23.33
CA GLY A 167 -0.04 15.76 23.95
C GLY A 167 -0.38 17.21 23.64
N GLN A 168 0.23 17.80 22.61
CA GLN A 168 -0.09 19.17 22.19
C GLN A 168 -1.48 19.19 21.56
N ARG A 169 -2.35 20.11 21.97
CA ARG A 169 -3.71 20.21 21.44
C ARG A 169 -3.72 20.39 19.92
N TRP A 170 -2.87 21.24 19.40
CA TRP A 170 -2.77 21.49 17.95
C TRP A 170 -2.27 20.25 17.16
N SER A 171 -1.66 19.26 17.79
CA SER A 171 -1.30 18.01 17.09
C SER A 171 -2.54 17.21 16.69
N LEU A 172 -3.64 17.29 17.45
CA LEU A 172 -4.93 16.72 17.06
C LEU A 172 -5.50 17.47 15.84
N THR A 173 -5.42 18.80 15.84
CA THR A 173 -5.84 19.63 14.71
C THR A 173 -5.02 19.28 13.45
N LEU A 174 -3.70 19.11 13.60
CA LEU A 174 -2.82 18.69 12.51
C LEU A 174 -3.17 17.31 11.97
N ALA A 175 -3.42 16.33 12.85
CA ALA A 175 -3.83 15.01 12.44
C ALA A 175 -5.14 15.03 11.64
N ASN A 176 -6.14 15.76 12.14
CA ASN A 176 -7.42 15.91 11.47
C ASN A 176 -7.29 16.61 10.11
N GLU A 177 -6.53 17.69 10.02
CA GLU A 177 -6.30 18.41 8.77
C GLU A 177 -5.60 17.57 7.70
N LEU A 178 -4.71 16.66 8.12
CA LEU A 178 -3.99 15.76 7.22
C LEU A 178 -4.72 14.44 7.00
N PHE A 179 -5.85 14.20 7.66
CA PHE A 179 -6.57 12.91 7.65
C PHE A 179 -5.70 11.75 8.14
N LEU A 180 -4.89 12.00 9.17
CA LEU A 180 -4.04 11.02 9.82
C LEU A 180 -4.60 10.68 11.22
N HIS A 181 -4.24 9.50 11.72
CA HIS A 181 -4.62 9.10 13.07
C HIS A 181 -3.74 9.81 14.10
N PRO A 182 -4.33 10.50 15.09
CA PRO A 182 -3.54 11.11 16.14
C PRO A 182 -2.86 10.03 16.99
N ARG A 183 -1.62 10.27 17.40
CA ARG A 183 -0.93 9.48 18.43
C ARG A 183 -0.50 10.38 19.57
N PHE A 184 -0.69 9.91 20.79
CA PHE A 184 -0.27 10.64 21.97
C PHE A 184 1.25 10.60 22.14
N ILE A 185 1.86 9.43 21.91
CA ILE A 185 3.31 9.25 22.04
C ILE A 185 3.93 9.27 20.62
N PRO A 186 4.97 10.10 20.40
CA PRO A 186 5.74 10.07 19.15
C PRO A 186 6.36 8.70 18.91
N TRP A 187 6.46 8.33 17.64
CA TRP A 187 6.96 7.01 17.24
C TRP A 187 8.28 7.09 16.45
N HIS A 188 9.15 8.05 16.82
CA HIS A 188 10.45 8.28 16.18
C HIS A 188 11.30 7.01 16.07
N THR A 189 11.31 6.18 17.10
CA THR A 189 12.08 4.93 17.18
C THR A 189 11.21 3.69 17.34
N ASP A 190 9.91 3.84 17.62
CA ASP A 190 8.90 2.78 17.50
C ASP A 190 8.43 2.70 16.05
N ARG A 191 9.08 1.88 15.24
CA ARG A 191 8.78 1.77 13.81
C ARG A 191 7.62 0.81 13.48
N GLN A 192 6.97 0.26 14.50
CA GLN A 192 5.85 -0.67 14.30
C GLN A 192 4.77 -0.13 13.35
N PRO A 193 4.39 1.16 13.36
CA PRO A 193 3.42 1.68 12.40
C PRO A 193 3.83 1.52 10.94
N VAL A 194 5.12 1.59 10.63
CA VAL A 194 5.64 1.38 9.28
C VAL A 194 5.65 -0.11 8.93
N VAL A 195 6.08 -0.94 9.88
CA VAL A 195 6.09 -2.41 9.74
C VAL A 195 4.69 -2.93 9.46
N ASP A 196 3.68 -2.51 10.24
CA ASP A 196 2.29 -2.94 10.08
C ASP A 196 1.75 -2.66 8.66
N LEU A 197 2.00 -1.46 8.13
CA LEU A 197 1.58 -1.09 6.77
C LEU A 197 2.28 -1.95 5.71
N VAL A 198 3.58 -2.19 5.84
CA VAL A 198 4.34 -3.04 4.90
C VAL A 198 3.88 -4.49 4.98
N GLU A 199 3.53 -5.01 6.15
CA GLU A 199 2.98 -6.35 6.31
C GLU A 199 1.59 -6.52 5.69
N ILE A 200 0.73 -5.49 5.80
CA ILE A 200 -0.57 -5.48 5.12
C ILE A 200 -0.37 -5.55 3.59
N ILE A 201 0.53 -4.73 3.04
CA ILE A 201 0.88 -4.80 1.61
C ILE A 201 1.42 -6.20 1.27
N GLY A 202 2.24 -6.77 2.14
CA GLY A 202 2.80 -8.12 1.97
C GLY A 202 1.75 -9.23 1.87
N ARG A 203 0.56 -9.09 2.48
CA ARG A 203 -0.56 -10.04 2.31
C ARG A 203 -1.04 -10.06 0.86
N LEU A 204 -1.24 -8.89 0.24
CA LEU A 204 -1.64 -8.78 -1.17
C LEU A 204 -0.58 -9.36 -2.11
N VAL A 205 0.69 -9.05 -1.87
CA VAL A 205 1.79 -9.55 -2.71
C VAL A 205 1.92 -11.07 -2.61
N ARG A 206 1.82 -11.65 -1.41
CA ARG A 206 1.82 -13.11 -1.23
C ARG A 206 0.64 -13.80 -1.92
N TRP A 207 -0.55 -13.19 -1.81
CA TRP A 207 -1.71 -13.64 -2.55
C TRP A 207 -1.46 -13.63 -4.06
N ALA A 208 -0.97 -12.53 -4.61
CA ALA A 208 -0.70 -12.37 -6.03
C ALA A 208 0.36 -13.36 -6.53
N ALA A 209 1.42 -13.56 -5.76
CA ALA A 209 2.46 -14.55 -6.07
C ALA A 209 1.90 -15.99 -6.09
N LYS A 210 1.03 -16.34 -5.12
CA LYS A 210 0.35 -17.65 -5.10
C LYS A 210 -0.49 -17.86 -6.37
N VAL A 211 -1.33 -16.88 -6.73
CA VAL A 211 -2.16 -16.99 -7.93
C VAL A 211 -1.30 -17.03 -9.19
N ALA A 212 -0.28 -16.18 -9.29
CA ALA A 212 0.63 -16.18 -10.43
C ALA A 212 1.37 -17.52 -10.61
N GLY A 213 1.81 -18.14 -9.50
CA GLY A 213 2.42 -19.48 -9.52
C GLY A 213 1.47 -20.55 -10.06
N ASP A 214 0.22 -20.55 -9.58
CA ASP A 214 -0.82 -21.44 -10.09
C ASP A 214 -1.04 -21.23 -11.60
N LEU A 215 -1.14 -19.97 -12.05
CA LEU A 215 -1.35 -19.63 -13.46
C LEU A 215 -0.22 -20.10 -14.36
N VAL A 216 1.03 -19.96 -13.92
CA VAL A 216 2.20 -20.49 -14.67
C VAL A 216 2.11 -22.00 -14.79
N PHE A 217 1.75 -22.68 -13.71
CA PHE A 217 1.59 -24.14 -13.71
C PHE A 217 0.44 -24.61 -14.61
N LEU A 218 -0.73 -23.96 -14.51
CA LEU A 218 -1.90 -24.29 -15.33
C LEU A 218 -1.65 -24.05 -16.82
N ALA A 219 -0.88 -23.01 -17.17
CA ALA A 219 -0.45 -22.77 -18.54
C ALA A 219 0.51 -23.88 -19.04
N GLN A 220 1.42 -24.34 -18.20
CA GLN A 220 2.33 -25.44 -18.52
C GLN A 220 1.58 -26.74 -18.75
N SER A 221 0.59 -27.05 -17.92
CA SER A 221 -0.18 -28.30 -18.01
C SER A 221 -1.30 -28.25 -19.07
N GLY A 222 -1.51 -27.11 -19.74
CA GLY A 222 -2.58 -26.94 -20.73
C GLY A 222 -3.98 -26.81 -20.12
N GLU A 223 -4.10 -26.66 -18.80
CA GLU A 223 -5.38 -26.48 -18.09
C GLU A 223 -5.91 -25.05 -18.15
N ALA A 224 -5.05 -24.10 -18.53
CA ALA A 224 -5.46 -22.72 -18.74
C ALA A 224 -4.66 -22.04 -19.87
N THR A 225 -5.29 -21.06 -20.49
CA THR A 225 -4.63 -20.12 -21.40
C THR A 225 -4.87 -18.68 -20.95
N MET A 226 -3.92 -17.81 -21.24
CA MET A 226 -4.00 -16.38 -20.96
C MET A 226 -3.23 -15.59 -22.01
N ARG A 227 -3.29 -14.26 -21.97
CA ARG A 227 -2.46 -13.41 -22.81
C ARG A 227 -1.00 -13.88 -22.73
N ALA A 228 -0.41 -14.12 -23.88
CA ALA A 228 0.91 -14.72 -23.97
C ALA A 228 1.90 -13.76 -24.63
N GLY A 229 3.10 -13.69 -24.08
CA GLY A 229 4.27 -13.13 -24.73
C GLY A 229 4.83 -14.09 -25.77
N GLY A 230 5.43 -13.54 -26.83
CA GLY A 230 6.10 -14.33 -27.86
C GLY A 230 7.44 -14.90 -27.40
N SER A 231 8.06 -15.67 -28.29
CA SER A 231 9.41 -16.18 -28.15
C SER A 231 10.28 -15.70 -29.31
N THR A 232 11.50 -15.30 -29.03
CA THR A 232 12.46 -14.87 -30.06
C THR A 232 12.98 -16.04 -30.92
N ALA A 233 12.95 -17.25 -30.35
CA ALA A 233 13.52 -18.44 -30.99
C ALA A 233 12.45 -19.42 -31.51
N MET A 234 11.21 -19.36 -31.04
CA MET A 234 10.15 -20.34 -31.33
C MET A 234 8.82 -19.63 -31.60
N ALA A 235 8.39 -19.61 -32.85
CA ALA A 235 7.21 -18.85 -33.30
C ALA A 235 5.89 -19.28 -32.60
N ASN A 236 5.77 -20.56 -32.25
CA ASN A 236 4.55 -21.10 -31.64
C ASN A 236 4.57 -21.10 -30.09
N LYS A 237 5.67 -20.68 -29.49
CA LYS A 237 5.77 -20.66 -28.01
C LYS A 237 4.97 -19.49 -27.44
N ARG A 238 4.12 -19.78 -26.48
CA ARG A 238 3.28 -18.80 -25.76
C ARG A 238 3.67 -18.85 -24.29
N ASN A 239 4.25 -17.75 -23.78
CA ASN A 239 4.68 -17.67 -22.39
C ASN A 239 3.62 -16.91 -21.56
N PRO A 240 3.26 -17.34 -20.34
CA PRO A 240 2.37 -16.61 -19.44
C PRO A 240 3.09 -15.43 -18.81
N THR A 241 3.43 -14.43 -19.65
CA THR A 241 4.39 -13.36 -19.33
C THR A 241 3.94 -12.50 -18.15
N ASP A 242 2.64 -12.21 -18.04
CA ASP A 242 2.14 -11.37 -16.95
C ASP A 242 2.22 -12.13 -15.62
N ALA A 243 1.90 -13.42 -15.56
CA ALA A 243 2.09 -14.24 -14.36
C ALA A 243 3.57 -14.36 -13.96
N ILE A 244 4.48 -14.51 -14.93
CA ILE A 244 5.94 -14.55 -14.68
C ILE A 244 6.42 -13.19 -14.12
N ARG A 245 5.93 -12.08 -14.66
CA ARG A 245 6.24 -10.72 -14.14
C ARG A 245 5.76 -10.53 -12.71
N ALA A 246 4.55 -11.03 -12.39
CA ALA A 246 4.02 -10.95 -11.04
C ALA A 246 4.92 -11.69 -10.04
N LEU A 247 5.41 -12.89 -10.38
CA LEU A 247 6.36 -13.63 -9.53
C LEU A 247 7.66 -12.85 -9.32
N ALA A 248 8.26 -12.35 -10.40
CA ALA A 248 9.51 -11.60 -10.31
C ALA A 248 9.38 -10.32 -9.47
N ALA A 249 8.27 -9.59 -9.63
CA ALA A 249 8.00 -8.38 -8.84
C ALA A 249 7.73 -8.71 -7.36
N ALA A 250 7.06 -9.83 -7.08
CA ALA A 250 6.83 -10.30 -5.72
C ALA A 250 8.14 -10.69 -5.00
N ASP A 251 9.05 -11.36 -5.69
CA ASP A 251 10.39 -11.68 -5.14
C ASP A 251 11.17 -10.41 -4.82
N ALA A 252 11.14 -9.42 -5.73
CA ALA A 252 11.75 -8.11 -5.51
C ALA A 252 11.12 -7.38 -4.30
N PHE A 253 9.78 -7.42 -4.18
CA PHE A 253 9.08 -6.87 -3.02
C PHE A 253 9.58 -7.48 -1.71
N HIS A 254 9.65 -8.79 -1.61
CA HIS A 254 10.09 -9.47 -0.38
C HIS A 254 11.52 -9.10 0.00
N GLY A 255 12.41 -8.99 -0.98
CA GLY A 255 13.78 -8.53 -0.74
C GLY A 255 13.82 -7.10 -0.16
N VAL A 256 13.05 -6.17 -0.73
CA VAL A 256 13.03 -4.78 -0.26
C VAL A 256 12.26 -4.64 1.06
N ALA A 257 11.13 -5.33 1.23
CA ALA A 257 10.33 -5.27 2.44
C ALA A 257 11.09 -5.74 3.68
N SER A 258 12.06 -6.65 3.52
CA SER A 258 12.92 -7.11 4.63
C SER A 258 13.75 -5.98 5.26
N ILE A 259 14.04 -4.90 4.54
CA ILE A 259 14.71 -3.72 5.10
C ILE A 259 13.87 -3.08 6.21
N ILE A 260 12.55 -3.18 6.11
CA ILE A 260 11.59 -2.67 7.10
C ILE A 260 11.26 -3.74 8.16
N THR A 261 10.80 -4.91 7.70
CA THR A 261 10.22 -5.94 8.58
C THR A 261 11.25 -6.73 9.38
N ALA A 262 12.51 -6.75 8.93
CA ALA A 262 13.62 -7.40 9.60
C ALA A 262 14.69 -6.39 10.05
N SER A 263 14.35 -5.08 10.12
CA SER A 263 15.28 -4.06 10.57
C SER A 263 15.67 -4.27 12.04
N ARG A 264 16.89 -3.86 12.38
CA ARG A 264 17.29 -3.78 13.79
C ARG A 264 16.47 -2.70 14.51
N PRO A 265 16.28 -2.82 15.83
CA PRO A 265 15.64 -1.76 16.62
C PRO A 265 16.36 -0.41 16.44
N HIS A 266 15.58 0.67 16.43
CA HIS A 266 16.10 2.02 16.35
C HIS A 266 16.67 2.46 17.71
N GLU A 267 17.85 3.05 17.68
CA GLU A 267 18.56 3.43 18.91
C GLU A 267 18.03 4.73 19.49
N LEU A 268 17.93 4.79 20.81
CA LEU A 268 17.67 5.97 21.63
C LEU A 268 16.45 6.78 21.09
N GLU A 269 16.58 8.08 20.99
CA GLU A 269 15.51 9.00 20.53
C GLU A 269 15.48 9.13 19.01
N ARG A 270 16.57 8.70 18.31
CA ARG A 270 16.67 8.71 16.84
C ARG A 270 17.75 7.76 16.33
N ALA A 271 17.39 6.93 15.37
CA ALA A 271 18.29 5.92 14.81
C ALA A 271 19.42 6.52 13.96
N ALA A 272 20.59 5.92 14.11
CA ALA A 272 21.76 6.21 13.27
C ALA A 272 21.79 5.25 12.07
N GLY A 273 21.16 5.64 10.97
CA GLY A 273 21.14 4.91 9.70
C GLY A 273 19.90 4.09 9.41
N SER A 274 19.33 3.36 10.38
CA SER A 274 18.14 2.51 10.14
C SER A 274 16.93 3.30 9.63
N TRP A 275 16.66 4.48 10.18
CA TRP A 275 15.61 5.36 9.69
C TRP A 275 15.85 5.81 8.24
N HIS A 276 17.10 6.10 7.87
CA HIS A 276 17.45 6.51 6.50
C HIS A 276 17.28 5.36 5.49
N ALA A 277 17.44 4.10 5.92
CA ALA A 277 17.21 2.95 5.05
C ALA A 277 15.75 2.85 4.58
N GLU A 278 14.80 3.31 5.40
CA GLU A 278 13.37 3.37 5.04
C GLU A 278 13.11 4.29 3.83
N TRP A 279 13.89 5.38 3.67
CA TRP A 279 13.74 6.32 2.56
C TRP A 279 14.01 5.67 1.19
N PHE A 280 14.88 4.67 1.15
CA PHE A 280 15.13 3.88 -0.05
C PHE A 280 14.10 2.76 -0.21
N ALA A 281 13.72 2.12 0.89
CA ALA A 281 12.86 0.95 0.86
C ALA A 281 11.40 1.29 0.49
N ILE A 282 10.80 2.31 1.10
CA ILE A 282 9.37 2.61 0.94
C ILE A 282 8.96 2.88 -0.53
N PRO A 283 9.68 3.69 -1.33
CA PRO A 283 9.34 3.87 -2.73
C PRO A 283 9.42 2.57 -3.55
N LEU A 284 10.42 1.73 -3.27
CA LEU A 284 10.59 0.45 -3.96
C LEU A 284 9.52 -0.58 -3.55
N ILE A 285 9.09 -0.58 -2.28
CA ILE A 285 7.96 -1.38 -1.79
C ILE A 285 6.69 -1.01 -2.56
N ALA A 286 6.37 0.29 -2.66
CA ALA A 286 5.22 0.77 -3.42
C ALA A 286 5.26 0.34 -4.88
N GLN A 287 6.41 0.52 -5.54
CA GLN A 287 6.63 0.17 -6.95
C GLN A 287 6.49 -1.33 -7.20
N THR A 288 7.15 -2.16 -6.40
CA THR A 288 7.15 -3.62 -6.60
C THR A 288 5.80 -4.24 -6.25
N ALA A 289 5.12 -3.77 -5.21
CA ALA A 289 3.76 -4.20 -4.87
C ALA A 289 2.77 -3.86 -5.99
N SER A 290 2.79 -2.62 -6.49
CA SER A 290 1.92 -2.19 -7.59
C SER A 290 2.18 -2.99 -8.86
N ALA A 291 3.45 -3.23 -9.21
CA ALA A 291 3.84 -4.05 -10.36
C ALA A 291 3.35 -5.50 -10.23
N THR A 292 3.39 -6.07 -9.01
CA THR A 292 2.90 -7.42 -8.75
C THR A 292 1.40 -7.53 -8.98
N LEU A 293 0.62 -6.60 -8.38
CA LEU A 293 -0.84 -6.62 -8.48
C LEU A 293 -1.33 -6.30 -9.91
N ASP A 294 -0.72 -5.33 -10.59
CA ASP A 294 -1.04 -5.02 -11.98
C ASP A 294 -0.77 -6.23 -12.90
N ALA A 295 0.36 -6.88 -12.74
CA ALA A 295 0.71 -8.03 -13.57
C ALA A 295 -0.23 -9.23 -13.33
N VAL A 296 -0.55 -9.58 -12.08
CA VAL A 296 -1.51 -10.67 -11.80
C VAL A 296 -2.92 -10.31 -12.26
N GLY A 297 -3.34 -9.05 -12.09
CA GLY A 297 -4.63 -8.56 -12.60
C GLY A 297 -4.78 -8.77 -14.11
N ARG A 298 -3.79 -8.36 -14.90
CA ARG A 298 -3.76 -8.59 -16.36
C ARG A 298 -3.76 -10.06 -16.75
N ALA A 299 -3.08 -10.91 -15.98
CA ALA A 299 -3.12 -12.36 -16.21
C ALA A 299 -4.54 -12.90 -16.00
N LEU A 300 -5.22 -12.47 -14.93
CA LEU A 300 -6.60 -12.85 -14.62
C LEU A 300 -7.63 -12.35 -15.64
N GLU A 301 -7.51 -11.11 -16.11
CA GLU A 301 -8.39 -10.55 -17.14
C GLU A 301 -8.45 -11.38 -18.42
N SER A 302 -7.32 -11.96 -18.81
CA SER A 302 -7.18 -12.74 -20.04
C SER A 302 -7.29 -14.25 -19.85
N LEU A 303 -7.57 -14.70 -18.62
CA LEU A 303 -7.57 -16.11 -18.25
C LEU A 303 -8.77 -16.86 -18.84
N THR A 304 -8.49 -17.98 -19.46
CA THR A 304 -9.48 -18.99 -19.87
C THR A 304 -9.10 -20.32 -19.23
N ILE A 305 -10.05 -20.94 -18.55
CA ILE A 305 -9.89 -22.25 -17.93
C ILE A 305 -10.43 -23.33 -18.86
N HIS A 306 -9.71 -24.43 -19.00
CA HIS A 306 -10.10 -25.58 -19.79
C HIS A 306 -10.63 -26.70 -18.89
N SER A 307 -11.70 -27.35 -19.35
CA SER A 307 -12.29 -28.52 -18.67
C SER A 307 -11.31 -29.68 -18.65
N ALA A 308 -11.22 -30.36 -17.52
CA ALA A 308 -10.58 -31.66 -17.46
C ALA A 308 -11.57 -32.76 -17.89
N ASP A 309 -11.05 -33.81 -18.54
CA ASP A 309 -11.83 -35.00 -18.87
C ASP A 309 -11.91 -35.91 -17.63
N VAL A 310 -12.74 -35.51 -16.67
CA VAL A 310 -12.90 -36.21 -15.38
C VAL A 310 -14.36 -36.14 -14.93
N VAL A 311 -14.79 -37.16 -14.21
CA VAL A 311 -16.12 -37.20 -13.57
C VAL A 311 -15.98 -36.68 -12.15
N VAL A 312 -16.72 -35.62 -11.84
CA VAL A 312 -16.75 -35.02 -10.49
C VAL A 312 -17.84 -35.71 -9.65
N PRO A 313 -17.51 -36.28 -8.49
CA PRO A 313 -18.54 -36.84 -7.60
C PRO A 313 -19.53 -35.76 -7.16
N PRO A 314 -20.85 -36.04 -7.14
CA PRO A 314 -21.87 -35.01 -6.82
C PRO A 314 -21.63 -34.28 -5.51
N GLY A 315 -21.28 -34.95 -4.43
CA GLY A 315 -21.01 -34.32 -3.13
C GLY A 315 -19.80 -33.38 -3.15
N ARG A 316 -18.81 -33.57 -4.04
CA ARG A 316 -17.69 -32.64 -4.21
C ARG A 316 -18.09 -31.41 -5.01
N ALA A 317 -18.89 -31.59 -6.04
CA ALA A 317 -19.44 -30.46 -6.80
C ALA A 317 -20.30 -29.56 -5.91
N GLU A 318 -21.18 -30.15 -5.10
CA GLU A 318 -22.02 -29.43 -4.16
C GLU A 318 -21.19 -28.67 -3.10
N ALA A 319 -20.21 -29.32 -2.48
CA ALA A 319 -19.33 -28.67 -1.51
C ALA A 319 -18.55 -27.48 -2.13
N ALA A 320 -17.99 -27.66 -3.32
CA ALA A 320 -17.29 -26.59 -4.03
C ALA A 320 -18.22 -25.41 -4.38
N SER A 321 -19.45 -25.69 -4.81
CA SER A 321 -20.46 -24.67 -5.13
C SER A 321 -20.89 -23.89 -3.88
N LEU A 322 -21.08 -24.55 -2.75
CA LEU A 322 -21.43 -23.89 -1.49
C LEU A 322 -20.33 -22.91 -1.03
N LEU A 323 -19.08 -23.37 -1.07
CA LEU A 323 -17.92 -22.50 -0.72
C LEU A 323 -17.80 -21.31 -1.66
N ALA A 324 -17.97 -21.51 -2.96
CA ALA A 324 -17.92 -20.45 -3.95
C ALA A 324 -19.05 -19.42 -3.76
N SER A 325 -20.28 -19.87 -3.50
CA SER A 325 -21.42 -18.99 -3.26
C SER A 325 -21.15 -18.01 -2.11
N ALA A 326 -20.74 -18.52 -0.95
CA ALA A 326 -20.41 -17.69 0.21
C ALA A 326 -19.28 -16.69 -0.09
N THR A 327 -18.25 -17.12 -0.81
CA THR A 327 -17.12 -16.26 -1.18
C THR A 327 -17.52 -15.19 -2.19
N LEU A 328 -18.36 -15.52 -3.16
CA LEU A 328 -18.87 -14.58 -4.16
C LEU A 328 -19.82 -13.54 -3.55
N ASP A 329 -20.65 -13.93 -2.57
CA ASP A 329 -21.49 -12.98 -1.82
C ASP A 329 -20.61 -11.98 -1.08
N ARG A 330 -19.62 -12.44 -0.32
CA ARG A 330 -18.64 -11.57 0.34
C ARG A 330 -17.90 -10.66 -0.64
N SER A 331 -17.54 -11.16 -1.81
CA SER A 331 -16.89 -10.36 -2.84
C SER A 331 -17.78 -9.23 -3.34
N ARG A 332 -19.08 -9.48 -3.55
CA ARG A 332 -20.04 -8.44 -3.96
C ARG A 332 -20.16 -7.36 -2.91
N ASP A 333 -20.23 -7.72 -1.63
CA ASP A 333 -20.31 -6.78 -0.52
C ASP A 333 -19.04 -5.89 -0.46
N ILE A 334 -17.86 -6.51 -0.55
CA ILE A 334 -16.59 -5.78 -0.53
C ILE A 334 -16.45 -4.87 -1.75
N LEU A 335 -16.74 -5.37 -2.96
CA LEU A 335 -16.65 -4.58 -4.18
C LEU A 335 -17.71 -3.47 -4.22
N GLY A 336 -18.91 -3.70 -3.71
CA GLY A 336 -19.97 -2.69 -3.59
C GLY A 336 -19.64 -1.56 -2.60
N ALA A 337 -18.78 -1.84 -1.63
CA ALA A 337 -18.29 -0.87 -0.64
C ALA A 337 -16.95 -0.22 -1.04
N LEU A 338 -16.41 -0.52 -2.23
CA LEU A 338 -15.24 0.18 -2.77
C LEU A 338 -15.68 1.59 -3.21
N HIS A 339 -15.46 2.55 -2.32
CA HIS A 339 -15.38 3.95 -2.72
C HIS A 339 -13.92 4.29 -2.95
N PRO A 340 -13.59 5.11 -3.98
CA PRO A 340 -12.24 5.63 -4.09
C PRO A 340 -11.90 6.31 -2.75
N TRP A 341 -10.76 5.97 -2.17
CA TRP A 341 -10.22 6.61 -0.97
C TRP A 341 -10.21 8.12 -1.19
N THR A 342 -11.25 8.80 -0.75
CA THR A 342 -11.25 10.24 -0.68
C THR A 342 -10.61 10.61 0.65
N MET A 343 -9.86 11.70 0.70
CA MET A 343 -9.25 12.20 1.94
C MET A 343 -10.31 12.53 3.03
N GLU A 344 -11.60 12.40 2.70
CA GLU A 344 -12.74 12.65 3.57
C GLU A 344 -13.18 11.41 4.38
N ASP A 345 -12.88 10.19 3.94
CA ASP A 345 -13.36 8.94 4.57
C ASP A 345 -12.67 8.60 5.91
N ASN A 346 -11.63 9.32 6.29
CA ASN A 346 -10.93 9.14 7.56
C ASN A 346 -11.46 10.05 8.71
N SER A 347 -12.66 10.62 8.57
CA SER A 347 -13.32 11.27 9.70
C SER A 347 -13.77 10.22 10.72
N VAL A 348 -12.82 9.77 11.51
CA VAL A 348 -13.07 8.84 12.63
C VAL A 348 -13.98 9.55 13.63
N GLN A 349 -15.22 9.08 13.74
CA GLN A 349 -16.00 9.20 14.95
C GLN A 349 -15.28 8.43 16.08
N GLY A 350 -14.23 9.00 16.58
CA GLY A 350 -13.58 8.57 17.81
C GLY A 350 -14.23 9.30 18.98
N ASN A 351 -15.28 8.72 19.55
CA ASN A 351 -15.68 9.05 20.92
C ASN A 351 -14.48 8.75 21.82
N ILE A 352 -13.73 9.78 22.19
CA ILE A 352 -12.79 9.76 23.31
C ILE A 352 -13.60 10.23 24.52
N THR A 353 -14.16 9.28 25.27
CA THR A 353 -14.51 9.49 26.69
C THR A 353 -13.28 9.29 27.53
#